data_35acdb34a7fe6afd41ef78880d09a14a
#
_entry.id   35acdb34a7fe6afd41ef78880d09a14a
#
_cell.length_a   1.000
_cell.length_b   1.000
_cell.length_c   1.000
_cell.angle_alpha   90.00
_cell.angle_beta   90.00
_cell.angle_gamma   90.00
#
_symmetry.space_group_name_H-M   'P 1'
#
loop_
_entity.id
_entity.type
_entity.pdbx_description
1 polymer ?
#
loop_
_entity_poly.entity_id
_entity_poly.type
_entity_poly.pdbx_seq_one_letter_code
_entity_poly.pdbx_strand_id
1 'polypeptide(L)'
;MELNHIQQNLVTKTKSKNMKKTLKNIAILFLLMNFSCKAQQLIQTTKDVNQLSTNSQQYINRPLKELLREIKPQIKSAWGNNEGGNQFFSFKFIDQDEIKRKSIKDNSVGLYVYVKENLDWDFDKRVRGKEYLWTKEDLKKYGNLTVIRIKVIGKD
;
A
#
# COMPACT_ATOMS: atom_id res chain seq x y z
N MET A 1 -23.17 -64.43 17.95
CA MET A 1 -23.66 -63.28 17.18
C MET A 1 -23.19 -61.94 17.71
N GLU A 2 -22.81 -61.78 18.96
CA GLU A 2 -22.41 -60.49 19.57
C GLU A 2 -21.02 -60.02 19.21
N LEU A 3 -20.05 -60.88 18.96
CA LEU A 3 -18.65 -60.50 18.63
C LEU A 3 -18.50 -59.70 17.34
N ASN A 4 -19.35 -59.94 16.34
CA ASN A 4 -19.33 -59.23 15.05
C ASN A 4 -19.81 -57.77 15.17
N HIS A 5 -20.75 -57.49 16.06
CA HIS A 5 -21.26 -56.14 16.30
C HIS A 5 -20.24 -55.23 17.00
N ILE A 6 -19.44 -55.79 17.91
CA ILE A 6 -18.37 -55.04 18.64
C ILE A 6 -17.23 -54.71 17.70
N GLN A 7 -16.82 -55.61 16.83
CA GLN A 7 -15.78 -55.38 15.82
C GLN A 7 -16.19 -54.30 14.81
N GLN A 8 -17.42 -54.29 14.31
CA GLN A 8 -17.91 -53.27 13.36
C GLN A 8 -18.00 -51.89 14.01
N ASN A 9 -18.40 -51.79 15.26
CA ASN A 9 -18.44 -50.50 15.98
C ASN A 9 -17.06 -49.92 16.27
N LEU A 10 -16.05 -50.74 16.53
CA LEU A 10 -14.66 -50.32 16.70
C LEU A 10 -14.05 -49.78 15.38
N VAL A 11 -14.27 -50.45 14.27
CA VAL A 11 -13.76 -50.06 12.95
C VAL A 11 -14.39 -48.74 12.47
N THR A 12 -15.68 -48.54 12.67
CA THR A 12 -16.38 -47.31 12.30
C THR A 12 -15.95 -46.14 13.16
N LYS A 13 -15.71 -46.36 14.47
CA LYS A 13 -15.27 -45.30 15.40
C LYS A 13 -13.82 -44.83 15.13
N THR A 14 -12.93 -45.77 14.75
CA THR A 14 -11.53 -45.46 14.36
C THR A 14 -11.50 -44.72 13.02
N LYS A 15 -12.31 -45.11 12.04
CA LYS A 15 -12.41 -44.48 10.72
C LYS A 15 -12.92 -43.03 10.83
N SER A 16 -13.92 -42.77 11.67
CA SER A 16 -14.46 -41.44 11.95
C SER A 16 -13.45 -40.52 12.65
N LYS A 17 -12.64 -41.05 13.60
CA LYS A 17 -11.63 -40.30 14.33
C LYS A 17 -10.47 -39.90 13.42
N ASN A 18 -10.06 -40.77 12.50
CA ASN A 18 -9.02 -40.47 11.52
C ASN A 18 -9.49 -39.45 10.48
N MET A 19 -10.73 -39.54 10.01
CA MET A 19 -11.35 -38.59 9.09
C MET A 19 -11.39 -37.16 9.68
N LYS A 20 -11.75 -37.02 10.97
CA LYS A 20 -11.76 -35.71 11.65
C LYS A 20 -10.37 -35.12 11.83
N LYS A 21 -9.32 -35.96 12.04
CA LYS A 21 -7.92 -35.50 12.07
C LYS A 21 -7.43 -35.02 10.70
N THR A 22 -7.76 -35.78 9.65
CA THR A 22 -7.39 -35.42 8.27
C THR A 22 -8.08 -34.12 7.84
N LEU A 23 -9.36 -33.94 8.18
CA LEU A 23 -10.09 -32.70 7.88
C LEU A 23 -9.51 -31.47 8.60
N LYS A 24 -9.11 -31.63 9.87
CA LYS A 24 -8.42 -30.56 10.63
C LYS A 24 -7.08 -30.18 10.01
N ASN A 25 -6.29 -31.15 9.58
CA ASN A 25 -5.00 -30.91 8.95
C ASN A 25 -5.14 -30.23 7.58
N ILE A 26 -6.16 -30.58 6.79
CA ILE A 26 -6.48 -29.93 5.52
C ILE A 26 -6.93 -28.49 5.75
N ALA A 27 -7.76 -28.22 6.77
CA ALA A 27 -8.21 -26.87 7.11
C ALA A 27 -7.03 -25.97 7.54
N ILE A 28 -6.07 -26.50 8.31
CA ILE A 28 -4.86 -25.78 8.70
C ILE A 28 -3.98 -25.49 7.47
N LEU A 29 -3.85 -26.44 6.55
CA LEU A 29 -3.09 -26.26 5.31
C LEU A 29 -3.71 -25.15 4.42
N PHE A 30 -5.02 -25.10 4.32
CA PHE A 30 -5.76 -24.04 3.60
C PHE A 30 -5.57 -22.66 4.28
N LEU A 31 -5.54 -22.59 5.61
CA LEU A 31 -5.24 -21.34 6.32
C LEU A 31 -3.81 -20.85 6.04
N LEU A 32 -2.84 -21.75 5.99
CA LEU A 32 -1.44 -21.39 5.74
C LEU A 32 -1.17 -20.95 4.30
N MET A 33 -1.93 -21.42 3.32
CA MET A 33 -1.82 -21.00 1.92
C MET A 33 -2.24 -19.54 1.67
N ASN A 34 -3.08 -18.96 2.53
CA ASN A 34 -3.54 -17.58 2.36
C ASN A 34 -2.53 -16.51 2.82
N PHE A 35 -1.43 -16.88 3.49
CA PHE A 35 -0.43 -15.92 3.98
C PHE A 35 0.75 -15.69 3.04
N SER A 36 0.83 -16.37 1.90
CA SER A 36 1.97 -16.28 1.00
C SER A 36 1.80 -15.29 -0.16
N CYS A 37 0.75 -14.50 -0.18
CA CYS A 37 0.66 -13.40 -1.13
C CYS A 37 1.56 -12.25 -0.64
N LYS A 38 2.88 -12.37 -0.89
CA LYS A 38 3.75 -11.18 -0.93
C LYS A 38 3.20 -10.35 -2.08
N ALA A 39 2.45 -9.31 -1.75
CA ALA A 39 2.01 -8.33 -2.72
C ALA A 39 3.28 -7.84 -3.43
N GLN A 40 3.44 -8.21 -4.68
CA GLN A 40 4.51 -7.67 -5.50
C GLN A 40 4.25 -6.18 -5.61
N GLN A 41 5.20 -5.35 -5.16
CA GLN A 41 5.04 -3.91 -5.22
C GLN A 41 4.65 -3.51 -6.64
N LEU A 42 3.52 -2.83 -6.77
CA LEU A 42 2.93 -2.47 -8.06
C LEU A 42 3.84 -1.53 -8.85
N ILE A 43 4.57 -0.66 -8.15
CA ILE A 43 5.40 0.39 -8.75
C ILE A 43 6.87 0.05 -8.54
N GLN A 44 7.53 -0.47 -9.56
CA GLN A 44 8.95 -0.82 -9.54
C GLN A 44 9.84 0.32 -10.06
N THR A 45 9.32 1.10 -11.01
CA THR A 45 10.01 2.23 -11.66
C THR A 45 9.11 3.46 -11.69
N THR A 46 9.67 4.63 -12.00
CA THR A 46 8.90 5.87 -12.17
C THR A 46 7.88 5.76 -13.30
N LYS A 47 8.18 5.00 -14.35
CA LYS A 47 7.26 4.74 -15.48
C LYS A 47 6.00 3.99 -15.03
N ASP A 48 6.13 3.12 -14.05
CA ASP A 48 5.00 2.34 -13.53
C ASP A 48 4.03 3.20 -12.69
N VAL A 49 4.43 4.40 -12.26
CA VAL A 49 3.58 5.30 -11.46
C VAL A 49 2.26 5.59 -12.20
N ASN A 50 2.28 5.63 -13.53
CA ASN A 50 1.08 5.80 -14.33
C ASN A 50 0.04 4.69 -14.13
N GLN A 51 0.46 3.48 -13.72
CA GLN A 51 -0.45 2.37 -13.41
C GLN A 51 -1.34 2.68 -12.18
N LEU A 52 -0.92 3.60 -11.29
CA LEU A 52 -1.74 4.05 -10.17
C LEU A 52 -3.02 4.75 -10.63
N SER A 53 -3.02 5.39 -11.81
CA SER A 53 -4.24 5.99 -12.35
C SER A 53 -5.33 4.95 -12.61
N THR A 54 -4.93 3.77 -13.11
CA THR A 54 -5.86 2.66 -13.40
C THR A 54 -6.23 1.88 -12.13
N ASN A 55 -5.27 1.72 -11.21
CA ASN A 55 -5.42 0.88 -10.02
C ASN A 55 -5.74 1.69 -8.75
N SER A 56 -6.11 2.96 -8.88
CA SER A 56 -6.30 3.89 -7.75
C SER A 56 -7.38 3.44 -6.76
N GLN A 57 -8.43 2.78 -7.23
CA GLN A 57 -9.59 2.37 -6.40
C GLN A 57 -9.21 1.49 -5.21
N GLN A 58 -8.19 0.66 -5.34
CA GLN A 58 -7.74 -0.21 -4.24
C GLN A 58 -7.14 0.55 -3.05
N TYR A 59 -6.78 1.83 -3.22
CA TYR A 59 -6.20 2.69 -2.18
C TYR A 59 -7.18 3.73 -1.65
N ILE A 60 -8.33 3.92 -2.29
CA ILE A 60 -9.36 4.86 -1.83
C ILE A 60 -9.95 4.38 -0.50
N ASN A 61 -10.13 5.32 0.44
CA ASN A 61 -10.53 5.08 1.82
C ASN A 61 -9.53 4.26 2.64
N ARG A 62 -8.27 4.18 2.21
CA ARG A 62 -7.19 3.50 2.93
C ARG A 62 -6.12 4.49 3.40
N PRO A 63 -5.31 4.11 4.40
CA PRO A 63 -4.21 4.93 4.89
C PRO A 63 -3.16 5.22 3.80
N LEU A 64 -2.68 6.46 3.73
CA LEU A 64 -1.63 6.90 2.80
C LEU A 64 -0.40 5.98 2.82
N LYS A 65 0.01 5.50 3.99
CA LYS A 65 1.16 4.58 4.14
C LYS A 65 1.02 3.29 3.34
N GLU A 66 -0.21 2.82 3.08
CA GLU A 66 -0.45 1.60 2.32
C GLU A 66 -0.16 1.84 0.83
N LEU A 67 -0.59 2.97 0.28
CA LEU A 67 -0.22 3.39 -1.07
C LEU A 67 1.30 3.56 -1.19
N LEU A 68 1.94 4.26 -0.24
CA LEU A 68 3.37 4.55 -0.31
C LEU A 68 4.26 3.29 -0.21
N ARG A 69 3.78 2.20 0.39
CA ARG A 69 4.48 0.90 0.42
C ARG A 69 4.59 0.24 -0.95
N GLU A 70 3.64 0.50 -1.84
CA GLU A 70 3.64 -0.07 -3.19
C GLU A 70 4.60 0.65 -4.13
N ILE A 71 5.17 1.77 -3.68
CA ILE A 71 6.06 2.62 -4.47
C ILE A 71 7.50 2.31 -4.09
N LYS A 72 8.23 1.60 -4.98
CA LYS A 72 9.65 1.29 -4.80
C LYS A 72 10.57 2.47 -5.12
N PRO A 73 10.30 3.27 -6.19
CA PRO A 73 11.11 4.46 -6.45
C PRO A 73 11.11 5.41 -5.25
N GLN A 74 12.29 5.91 -4.89
CA GLN A 74 12.41 6.84 -3.78
C GLN A 74 11.68 8.15 -4.07
N ILE A 75 10.79 8.55 -3.18
CA ILE A 75 10.21 9.90 -3.17
C ILE A 75 11.33 10.86 -2.76
N LYS A 76 11.77 11.72 -3.67
CA LYS A 76 12.84 12.68 -3.45
C LYS A 76 12.33 14.05 -3.02
N SER A 77 11.09 14.37 -3.42
CA SER A 77 10.50 15.66 -3.07
C SER A 77 9.00 15.49 -2.82
N ALA A 78 8.50 16.20 -1.81
CA ALA A 78 7.10 16.24 -1.43
C ALA A 78 6.66 17.67 -1.11
N TRP A 79 5.42 17.98 -1.45
CA TRP A 79 4.74 19.23 -1.11
C TRP A 79 3.35 18.92 -0.62
N GLY A 80 2.98 19.42 0.56
CA GLY A 80 1.63 19.37 1.08
C GLY A 80 0.88 20.66 0.75
N ASN A 81 -0.34 20.53 0.22
CA ASN A 81 -1.23 21.65 -0.07
C ASN A 81 -2.51 21.51 0.76
N ASN A 82 -2.92 22.62 1.39
CA ASN A 82 -4.15 22.74 2.16
C ASN A 82 -5.02 23.94 1.72
N GLU A 83 -4.80 24.48 0.53
CA GLU A 83 -5.51 25.63 0.01
C GLU A 83 -6.79 25.23 -0.77
N GLY A 84 -7.77 26.12 -0.77
CA GLY A 84 -8.99 25.96 -1.58
C GLY A 84 -9.83 24.72 -1.22
N GLY A 85 -9.74 24.22 0.01
CA GLY A 85 -10.49 23.04 0.45
C GLY A 85 -9.96 21.70 -0.08
N ASN A 86 -8.86 21.72 -0.86
CA ASN A 86 -8.23 20.52 -1.37
C ASN A 86 -6.99 20.19 -0.53
N GLN A 87 -7.05 19.07 0.17
CA GLN A 87 -5.93 18.56 0.96
C GLN A 87 -5.20 17.50 0.14
N PHE A 88 -3.96 17.76 -0.27
CA PHE A 88 -3.20 16.76 -1.04
C PHE A 88 -1.69 16.87 -0.84
N PHE A 89 -1.00 15.76 -1.04
CA PHE A 89 0.43 15.73 -1.25
C PHE A 89 0.75 15.62 -2.73
N SER A 90 1.74 16.40 -3.18
CA SER A 90 2.43 16.22 -4.45
C SER A 90 3.78 15.55 -4.19
N PHE A 91 3.95 14.34 -4.68
CA PHE A 91 5.21 13.59 -4.60
C PHE A 91 5.94 13.61 -5.94
N LYS A 92 7.25 13.80 -5.90
CA LYS A 92 8.14 13.74 -7.05
C LYS A 92 9.30 12.76 -6.80
N PHE A 93 9.78 12.13 -7.86
CA PHE A 93 10.88 11.16 -7.85
C PHE A 93 12.21 11.76 -8.28
N ILE A 94 12.24 13.06 -8.46
CA ILE A 94 13.42 13.89 -8.75
C ILE A 94 13.58 14.91 -7.63
N ASP A 95 14.83 15.36 -7.41
CA ASP A 95 15.13 16.37 -6.39
C ASP A 95 14.82 17.81 -6.87
N GLN A 96 14.87 18.77 -5.94
CA GLN A 96 14.54 20.16 -6.23
C GLN A 96 15.50 20.81 -7.23
N ASP A 97 16.77 20.44 -7.23
CA ASP A 97 17.74 21.02 -8.16
C ASP A 97 17.51 20.46 -9.58
N GLU A 98 17.10 19.21 -9.68
CA GLU A 98 16.69 18.60 -10.94
C GLU A 98 15.39 19.24 -11.45
N ILE A 99 14.41 19.52 -10.59
CA ILE A 99 13.17 20.22 -10.93
C ILE A 99 13.48 21.63 -11.49
N LYS A 100 14.40 22.38 -10.85
CA LYS A 100 14.79 23.73 -11.30
C LYS A 100 15.53 23.70 -12.63
N ARG A 101 16.33 22.67 -12.90
CA ARG A 101 17.12 22.53 -14.14
C ARG A 101 16.29 22.01 -15.32
N LYS A 102 15.28 21.20 -15.06
CA LYS A 102 14.39 20.69 -16.11
C LYS A 102 13.51 21.81 -16.62
N SER A 103 13.46 21.96 -17.93
CA SER A 103 12.53 22.86 -18.61
C SER A 103 11.09 22.48 -18.23
N ILE A 104 10.17 23.44 -18.26
CA ILE A 104 8.71 23.22 -18.11
C ILE A 104 8.18 22.14 -19.08
N LYS A 105 8.92 21.87 -20.18
CA LYS A 105 8.61 20.82 -21.16
C LYS A 105 9.01 19.42 -20.71
N ASP A 106 9.89 19.29 -19.72
CA ASP A 106 10.29 17.99 -19.18
C ASP A 106 9.28 17.53 -18.13
N ASN A 107 8.27 16.81 -18.62
CA ASN A 107 7.15 16.29 -17.85
C ASN A 107 7.56 15.17 -16.90
N SER A 108 8.33 15.50 -15.86
CA SER A 108 8.61 14.51 -14.81
C SER A 108 7.32 14.07 -14.13
N VAL A 109 7.18 12.76 -13.95
CA VAL A 109 6.02 12.17 -13.27
C VAL A 109 5.83 12.77 -11.88
N GLY A 110 4.63 13.23 -11.60
CA GLY A 110 4.18 13.69 -10.28
C GLY A 110 2.97 12.88 -9.82
N LEU A 111 3.03 12.41 -8.59
CA LEU A 111 1.94 11.69 -7.93
C LEU A 111 1.24 12.63 -6.95
N TYR A 112 -0.03 12.92 -7.20
CA TYR A 112 -0.88 13.74 -6.36
C TYR A 112 -1.84 12.86 -5.58
N VAL A 113 -1.74 12.89 -4.25
CA VAL A 113 -2.56 12.06 -3.37
C VAL A 113 -3.41 12.97 -2.50
N TYR A 114 -4.70 12.99 -2.76
CA TYR A 114 -5.68 13.75 -1.99
C TYR A 114 -6.07 12.97 -0.76
N VAL A 115 -6.15 13.67 0.38
CA VAL A 115 -6.50 13.10 1.68
C VAL A 115 -7.74 13.76 2.26
N LYS A 116 -8.45 13.04 3.13
CA LYS A 116 -9.71 13.49 3.73
C LYS A 116 -9.48 14.49 4.86
N GLU A 117 -8.48 14.22 5.67
CA GLU A 117 -8.18 14.97 6.88
C GLU A 117 -7.46 16.28 6.54
N ASN A 118 -7.54 17.24 7.45
CA ASN A 118 -6.81 18.50 7.34
C ASN A 118 -5.31 18.25 7.33
N LEU A 119 -4.64 18.90 6.39
CA LEU A 119 -3.20 18.79 6.19
C LEU A 119 -2.48 19.99 6.81
N ASP A 120 -1.78 19.76 7.91
CA ASP A 120 -0.99 20.78 8.61
C ASP A 120 0.46 20.83 8.10
N TRP A 121 0.64 20.86 6.79
CA TRP A 121 1.94 21.01 6.16
C TRP A 121 2.38 22.47 6.23
N ASP A 122 3.29 22.74 7.15
CA ASP A 122 3.87 24.10 7.32
C ASP A 122 5.28 24.11 6.73
N PHE A 123 5.40 24.70 5.56
CA PHE A 123 6.65 24.76 4.82
C PHE A 123 7.74 25.54 5.56
N ASP A 124 7.37 26.66 6.20
CA ASP A 124 8.32 27.58 6.85
C ASP A 124 8.91 26.99 8.14
N LYS A 125 8.23 26.03 8.75
CA LYS A 125 8.72 25.31 9.93
C LYS A 125 9.64 24.13 9.61
N ARG A 126 9.82 23.83 8.34
CA ARG A 126 10.67 22.72 7.93
C ARG A 126 12.15 23.13 7.97
N VAL A 127 13.04 22.14 8.09
CA VAL A 127 14.49 22.37 8.14
C VAL A 127 14.93 23.03 6.84
N ARG A 128 15.61 24.16 6.96
CA ARG A 128 16.13 24.94 5.81
C ARG A 128 16.98 24.07 4.88
N GLY A 129 16.68 24.12 3.58
CA GLY A 129 17.31 23.30 2.54
C GLY A 129 16.79 21.86 2.45
N LYS A 130 15.83 21.48 3.33
CA LYS A 130 15.20 20.17 3.35
C LYS A 130 13.67 20.27 3.34
N GLU A 131 13.14 21.43 3.00
CA GLU A 131 11.71 21.74 3.09
C GLU A 131 10.85 20.79 2.25
N TYR A 132 11.42 20.31 1.13
CA TYR A 132 10.74 19.40 0.21
C TYR A 132 11.01 17.91 0.46
N LEU A 133 11.92 17.55 1.38
CA LEU A 133 12.22 16.14 1.61
C LEU A 133 11.04 15.43 2.27
N TRP A 134 10.69 14.23 1.74
CA TRP A 134 9.80 13.31 2.43
C TRP A 134 10.60 12.45 3.39
N THR A 135 10.34 12.58 4.69
CA THR A 135 11.10 11.93 5.75
C THR A 135 10.32 10.78 6.39
N LYS A 136 11.01 10.00 7.26
CA LYS A 136 10.35 8.98 8.08
C LYS A 136 9.37 9.59 9.09
N GLU A 137 9.69 10.78 9.60
CA GLU A 137 8.85 11.56 10.49
C GLU A 137 7.57 12.00 9.78
N ASP A 138 7.67 12.43 8.51
CA ASP A 138 6.51 12.74 7.69
C ASP A 138 5.62 11.51 7.49
N LEU A 139 6.22 10.35 7.18
CA LEU A 139 5.46 9.11 7.07
C LEU A 139 4.77 8.72 8.38
N LYS A 140 5.43 8.92 9.53
CA LYS A 140 4.84 8.69 10.85
C LYS A 140 3.67 9.64 11.12
N LYS A 141 3.82 10.94 10.77
CA LYS A 141 2.81 11.97 11.00
C LYS A 141 1.60 11.82 10.06
N TYR A 142 1.85 11.64 8.77
CA TYR A 142 0.83 11.73 7.73
C TYR A 142 0.41 10.37 7.16
N GLY A 143 1.12 9.31 7.48
CA GLY A 143 0.89 7.98 6.88
C GLY A 143 -0.48 7.36 7.17
N ASN A 144 -1.18 7.82 8.21
CA ASN A 144 -2.52 7.34 8.55
C ASN A 144 -3.66 8.19 7.93
N LEU A 145 -3.34 9.27 7.19
CA LEU A 145 -4.35 10.05 6.50
C LEU A 145 -5.07 9.20 5.46
N THR A 146 -6.37 9.43 5.33
CA THR A 146 -7.25 8.64 4.46
C THR A 146 -7.16 9.14 3.03
N VAL A 147 -6.73 8.30 2.10
CA VAL A 147 -6.67 8.62 0.67
C VAL A 147 -8.08 8.68 0.10
N ILE A 148 -8.42 9.79 -0.57
CA ILE A 148 -9.73 9.98 -1.22
C ILE A 148 -9.63 10.07 -2.73
N ARG A 149 -8.45 10.41 -3.27
CA ARG A 149 -8.22 10.47 -4.72
C ARG A 149 -6.73 10.40 -5.01
N ILE A 150 -6.39 9.77 -6.13
CA ILE A 150 -5.03 9.71 -6.67
C ILE A 150 -5.04 10.28 -8.08
N LYS A 151 -4.06 11.13 -8.41
CA LYS A 151 -3.86 11.67 -9.75
C LYS A 151 -2.38 11.59 -10.10
N VAL A 152 -2.07 11.08 -11.27
CA VAL A 152 -0.72 11.08 -11.84
C VAL A 152 -0.65 12.08 -12.97
N ILE A 153 0.38 12.92 -12.99
CA ILE A 153 0.59 13.95 -14.02
C ILE A 153 2.03 13.83 -14.50
N GLY A 154 2.20 13.99 -15.80
CA GLY A 154 3.49 13.88 -16.48
C GLY A 154 3.69 12.52 -17.14
N LYS A 155 4.75 12.42 -17.92
CA LYS A 155 5.21 11.20 -18.59
C LYS A 155 6.73 11.14 -18.39
N ASP A 156 7.25 9.93 -18.19
CA ASP A 156 8.69 9.63 -18.27
C ASP A 156 9.08 9.33 -19.70
#